data_51c00c09ca43bfca10916381d73f7e30
#
_entry.id   51c00c09ca43bfca10916381d73f7e30
#
_cell.length_a   1.000
_cell.length_b   1.000
_cell.length_c   1.000
_cell.angle_alpha   90.00
_cell.angle_beta   90.00
_cell.angle_gamma   90.00
#
_symmetry.space_group_name_H-M   'P 1'
#
loop_
_entity.id
_entity.type
_entity.pdbx_description
1 polymer ?
#
loop_
_entity_poly.entity_id
_entity_poly.type
_entity_poly.pdbx_seq_one_letter_code
_entity_poly.pdbx_strand_id
1 'polypeptide(L)'
;MLHIQDEYNMVTSLKTAALFDCDGVIVNTEPQYTAFWTTIGREFLPSRANFAKEIKGNTLINIFNCYFPGDEALQAEIKARLKHFEAHMRFPYVEGVVPFIRALQQQGIPTACVTSSNEEKMASLYAALPDFQSLFTHIFTAEDTRRSKPAPDCYIAAADYFGLAPQACVVFEDSLSGLQAGRDSGAKVVGLSTENAPERIAPLCDVVIPDFNQFTYSSFSALLG
;
A
#
# COMPACT_ATOMS: atom_id res chain seq x y z
N MET A 1 -50.83 -11.53 -2.47
CA MET A 1 -50.11 -10.37 -1.92
C MET A 1 -49.01 -10.85 -0.97
N LEU A 2 -48.14 -11.74 -1.41
CA LEU A 2 -47.10 -12.39 -0.61
C LEU A 2 -45.93 -12.83 -1.52
N HIS A 3 -45.32 -11.91 -2.27
CA HIS A 3 -44.12 -12.24 -3.07
C HIS A 3 -43.21 -11.01 -3.37
N ILE A 4 -43.43 -9.88 -2.70
CA ILE A 4 -42.60 -8.67 -2.89
C ILE A 4 -41.67 -8.39 -1.71
N GLN A 5 -41.81 -9.14 -0.59
CA GLN A 5 -41.07 -8.92 0.65
C GLN A 5 -39.74 -9.71 0.68
N ASP A 6 -39.58 -10.72 -0.19
CA ASP A 6 -38.38 -11.59 -0.16
C ASP A 6 -37.26 -11.13 -1.07
N GLU A 7 -37.50 -10.20 -2.02
CA GLU A 7 -36.44 -9.64 -2.88
C GLU A 7 -35.64 -8.49 -2.24
N TYR A 8 -36.12 -7.92 -1.12
CA TYR A 8 -35.45 -6.80 -0.44
C TYR A 8 -34.44 -7.23 0.62
N ASN A 9 -34.33 -8.52 0.94
CA ASN A 9 -33.46 -9.06 1.99
C ASN A 9 -32.19 -9.75 1.49
N MET A 10 -31.85 -9.67 0.20
CA MET A 10 -30.53 -10.06 -0.31
C MET A 10 -29.58 -8.86 -0.43
N VAL A 11 -29.55 -7.97 0.54
CA VAL A 11 -28.31 -7.27 0.86
C VAL A 11 -27.43 -8.33 1.53
N THR A 12 -26.67 -9.06 0.74
CA THR A 12 -25.60 -9.91 1.27
C THR A 12 -24.71 -9.01 2.10
N SER A 13 -24.85 -9.10 3.42
CA SER A 13 -23.94 -8.41 4.34
C SER A 13 -22.54 -8.80 3.92
N LEU A 14 -21.75 -7.83 3.49
CA LEU A 14 -20.33 -8.03 3.20
C LEU A 14 -19.70 -8.71 4.42
N LYS A 15 -19.03 -9.83 4.21
CA LYS A 15 -18.43 -10.59 5.31
C LYS A 15 -16.96 -10.24 5.49
N THR A 16 -16.31 -9.75 4.45
CA THR A 16 -14.88 -9.45 4.43
C THR A 16 -14.55 -8.43 3.33
N ALA A 17 -13.38 -7.78 3.46
CA ALA A 17 -12.80 -6.91 2.45
C ALA A 17 -11.29 -7.13 2.34
N ALA A 18 -10.72 -6.83 1.16
CA ALA A 18 -9.29 -6.84 0.93
C ALA A 18 -8.76 -5.41 0.77
N LEU A 19 -7.78 -5.05 1.59
CA LEU A 19 -7.22 -3.71 1.70
C LEU A 19 -5.74 -3.76 1.27
N PHE A 20 -5.41 -3.10 0.18
CA PHE A 20 -4.08 -3.16 -0.43
C PHE A 20 -3.35 -1.83 -0.24
N ASP A 21 -2.13 -1.84 0.28
CA ASP A 21 -1.23 -0.72 0.01
C ASP A 21 -0.96 -0.61 -1.49
N CYS A 22 -0.42 0.51 -1.93
CA CYS A 22 -0.16 0.76 -3.36
C CYS A 22 1.27 0.40 -3.76
N ASP A 23 2.23 1.14 -3.21
CA ASP A 23 3.66 1.02 -3.57
C ASP A 23 4.24 -0.26 -2.96
N GLY A 24 4.90 -1.09 -3.78
CA GLY A 24 5.44 -2.38 -3.33
C GLY A 24 4.41 -3.51 -3.19
N VAL A 25 3.11 -3.20 -3.26
CA VAL A 25 2.01 -4.18 -3.16
C VAL A 25 1.24 -4.30 -4.47
N ILE A 26 0.72 -3.20 -5.00
CA ILE A 26 0.01 -3.19 -6.29
C ILE A 26 0.99 -2.86 -7.41
N VAL A 27 1.83 -1.84 -7.22
CA VAL A 27 2.84 -1.41 -8.19
C VAL A 27 4.25 -1.52 -7.60
N ASN A 28 5.17 -2.09 -8.37
CA ASN A 28 6.56 -2.27 -7.96
C ASN A 28 7.39 -1.03 -8.30
N THR A 29 7.31 -0.02 -7.44
CA THR A 29 8.01 1.26 -7.59
C THR A 29 9.38 1.30 -6.89
N GLU A 30 9.62 0.41 -5.93
CA GLU A 30 10.81 0.36 -5.08
C GLU A 30 12.17 0.38 -5.82
N PRO A 31 12.37 -0.38 -6.92
CA PRO A 31 13.64 -0.31 -7.65
C PRO A 31 13.95 1.09 -8.18
N GLN A 32 12.91 1.84 -8.58
CA GLN A 32 13.04 3.19 -9.12
C GLN A 32 13.36 4.20 -8.02
N TYR A 33 12.68 4.12 -6.86
CA TYR A 33 13.04 4.92 -5.68
C TYR A 33 14.46 4.63 -5.20
N THR A 34 14.86 3.37 -5.17
CA THR A 34 16.24 2.98 -4.82
C THR A 34 17.25 3.62 -5.77
N ALA A 35 16.99 3.64 -7.08
CA ALA A 35 17.87 4.30 -8.06
C ALA A 35 17.91 5.82 -7.86
N PHE A 36 16.76 6.45 -7.62
CA PHE A 36 16.66 7.88 -7.32
C PHE A 36 17.48 8.24 -6.07
N TRP A 37 17.24 7.57 -4.94
CA TRP A 37 17.94 7.84 -3.69
C TRP A 37 19.44 7.48 -3.73
N THR A 38 19.82 6.49 -4.54
CA THR A 38 21.25 6.20 -4.81
C THR A 38 21.92 7.39 -5.50
N THR A 39 21.22 8.05 -6.43
CA THR A 39 21.75 9.24 -7.11
C THR A 39 21.91 10.40 -6.14
N ILE A 40 20.90 10.68 -5.33
CA ILE A 40 20.95 11.71 -4.28
C ILE A 40 22.10 11.41 -3.29
N GLY A 41 22.24 10.16 -2.85
CA GLY A 41 23.30 9.75 -1.93
C GLY A 41 24.70 9.96 -2.50
N ARG A 42 24.93 9.61 -3.77
CA ARG A 42 26.23 9.83 -4.43
C ARG A 42 26.60 11.31 -4.53
N GLU A 43 25.62 12.15 -4.81
CA GLU A 43 25.83 13.58 -5.03
C GLU A 43 26.07 14.34 -3.72
N PHE A 44 25.21 14.11 -2.72
CA PHE A 44 25.20 14.93 -1.51
C PHE A 44 25.78 14.24 -0.25
N LEU A 45 25.88 12.91 -0.26
CA LEU A 45 26.38 12.11 0.85
C LEU A 45 27.39 11.05 0.39
N PRO A 46 28.50 11.43 -0.31
CA PRO A 46 29.41 10.47 -0.95
C PRO A 46 30.09 9.51 0.04
N SER A 47 30.15 9.86 1.31
CA SER A 47 30.66 8.97 2.38
C SER A 47 29.69 7.87 2.81
N ARG A 48 28.42 7.92 2.36
CA ARG A 48 27.37 6.94 2.70
C ARG A 48 26.99 6.09 1.49
N ALA A 49 27.83 5.11 1.18
CA ALA A 49 27.65 4.24 0.01
C ALA A 49 26.29 3.48 0.00
N ASN A 50 25.70 3.25 1.17
CA ASN A 50 24.44 2.52 1.34
C ASN A 50 23.24 3.41 1.65
N PHE A 51 23.34 4.74 1.40
CA PHE A 51 22.31 5.71 1.78
C PHE A 51 20.89 5.28 1.37
N ALA A 52 20.69 4.88 0.12
CA ALA A 52 19.37 4.43 -0.35
C ALA A 52 18.79 3.24 0.45
N LYS A 53 19.64 2.36 0.98
CA LYS A 53 19.20 1.26 1.85
C LYS A 53 18.92 1.71 3.28
N GLU A 54 19.72 2.67 3.77
CA GLU A 54 19.60 3.18 5.14
C GLU A 54 18.28 3.92 5.37
N ILE A 55 17.78 4.61 4.31
CA ILE A 55 16.55 5.40 4.40
C ILE A 55 15.27 4.62 4.10
N LYS A 56 15.35 3.35 3.70
CA LYS A 56 14.16 2.54 3.42
C LYS A 56 13.17 2.53 4.59
N GLY A 57 11.89 2.77 4.27
CA GLY A 57 10.81 2.84 5.27
C GLY A 57 10.79 4.14 6.10
N ASN A 58 11.66 5.12 5.80
CA ASN A 58 11.62 6.43 6.45
C ASN A 58 10.74 7.41 5.67
N THR A 59 10.06 8.27 6.41
CA THR A 59 9.36 9.41 5.81
C THR A 59 10.36 10.43 5.28
N LEU A 60 9.97 11.22 4.26
CA LEU A 60 10.81 12.29 3.71
C LEU A 60 11.27 13.29 4.80
N ILE A 61 10.39 13.59 5.76
CA ILE A 61 10.70 14.45 6.90
C ILE A 61 11.83 13.85 7.74
N ASN A 62 11.76 12.56 8.06
CA ASN A 62 12.81 11.87 8.81
C ASN A 62 14.14 11.84 8.04
N ILE A 63 14.07 11.59 6.72
CA ILE A 63 15.28 11.62 5.87
C ILE A 63 15.94 13.00 5.95
N PHE A 64 15.17 14.08 5.81
CA PHE A 64 15.71 15.43 5.88
C PHE A 64 16.28 15.77 7.26
N ASN A 65 15.55 15.46 8.33
CA ASN A 65 16.03 15.72 9.69
C ASN A 65 17.31 14.96 10.05
N CYS A 66 17.46 13.72 9.56
CA CYS A 66 18.61 12.88 9.88
C CYS A 66 19.83 13.15 8.99
N TYR A 67 19.62 13.44 7.71
CA TYR A 67 20.71 13.47 6.72
C TYR A 67 21.00 14.84 6.11
N PHE A 68 20.03 15.75 6.18
CA PHE A 68 20.12 17.11 5.63
C PHE A 68 19.63 18.18 6.61
N PRO A 69 20.00 18.11 7.93
CA PRO A 69 19.44 18.99 8.94
C PRO A 69 19.83 20.45 8.67
N GLY A 70 18.86 21.35 8.69
CA GLY A 70 19.07 22.80 8.58
C GLY A 70 19.44 23.30 7.18
N ASP A 71 19.57 22.43 6.18
CA ASP A 71 19.83 22.83 4.79
C ASP A 71 18.52 22.91 4.00
N GLU A 72 17.74 23.96 4.27
CA GLU A 72 16.44 24.16 3.61
C GLU A 72 16.55 24.28 2.09
N ALA A 73 17.64 24.85 1.57
CA ALA A 73 17.85 25.01 0.14
C ALA A 73 18.03 23.63 -0.54
N LEU A 74 18.88 22.78 0.03
CA LEU A 74 19.10 21.43 -0.48
C LEU A 74 17.85 20.53 -0.31
N GLN A 75 17.15 20.67 0.81
CA GLN A 75 15.86 19.97 1.02
C GLN A 75 14.83 20.36 -0.05
N ALA A 76 14.73 21.64 -0.40
CA ALA A 76 13.85 22.14 -1.46
C ALA A 76 14.26 21.59 -2.85
N GLU A 77 15.56 21.54 -3.14
CA GLU A 77 16.08 20.96 -4.37
C GLU A 77 15.75 19.46 -4.47
N ILE A 78 16.01 18.69 -3.42
CA ILE A 78 15.69 17.25 -3.37
C ILE A 78 14.19 17.03 -3.55
N LYS A 79 13.33 17.84 -2.90
CA LYS A 79 11.87 17.78 -3.10
C LYS A 79 11.47 18.02 -4.54
N ALA A 80 12.05 19.03 -5.20
CA ALA A 80 11.75 19.34 -6.59
C ALA A 80 12.18 18.19 -7.53
N ARG A 81 13.35 17.61 -7.28
CA ARG A 81 13.83 16.43 -8.04
C ARG A 81 12.96 15.20 -7.81
N LEU A 82 12.52 14.96 -6.57
CA LEU A 82 11.61 13.85 -6.23
C LEU A 82 10.26 14.02 -6.94
N LYS A 83 9.68 15.22 -6.88
CA LYS A 83 8.43 15.54 -7.59
C LYS A 83 8.56 15.32 -9.10
N HIS A 84 9.66 15.76 -9.71
CA HIS A 84 9.93 15.52 -11.12
C HIS A 84 10.07 14.02 -11.43
N PHE A 85 10.77 13.27 -10.58
CA PHE A 85 10.93 11.83 -10.69
C PHE A 85 9.57 11.12 -10.63
N GLU A 86 8.74 11.42 -9.64
CA GLU A 86 7.41 10.81 -9.44
C GLU A 86 6.46 11.09 -10.60
N ALA A 87 6.55 12.27 -11.22
CA ALA A 87 5.76 12.62 -12.40
C ALA A 87 6.13 11.82 -13.67
N HIS A 88 7.31 11.18 -13.70
CA HIS A 88 7.83 10.47 -14.89
C HIS A 88 8.18 9.00 -14.62
N MET A 89 7.92 8.51 -13.39
CA MET A 89 8.21 7.13 -13.03
C MET A 89 7.26 6.15 -13.73
N ARG A 90 7.66 4.89 -13.77
CA ARG A 90 6.82 3.80 -14.28
C ARG A 90 6.11 3.13 -13.11
N PHE A 91 4.96 2.53 -13.41
CA PHE A 91 4.15 1.81 -12.42
C PHE A 91 3.91 0.35 -12.86
N PRO A 92 4.97 -0.49 -12.96
CA PRO A 92 4.76 -1.91 -13.27
C PRO A 92 3.98 -2.56 -12.12
N TYR A 93 2.98 -3.37 -12.46
CA TYR A 93 2.27 -4.14 -11.46
C TYR A 93 3.20 -5.17 -10.78
N VAL A 94 2.94 -5.44 -9.50
CA VAL A 94 3.51 -6.59 -8.82
C VAL A 94 2.94 -7.86 -9.46
N GLU A 95 3.79 -8.89 -9.61
CA GLU A 95 3.42 -10.13 -10.29
C GLU A 95 2.18 -10.78 -9.65
N GLY A 96 1.21 -11.11 -10.50
CA GLY A 96 -0.03 -11.79 -10.10
C GLY A 96 -1.08 -10.92 -9.39
N VAL A 97 -0.82 -9.65 -9.05
CA VAL A 97 -1.76 -8.82 -8.28
C VAL A 97 -3.08 -8.56 -9.00
N VAL A 98 -3.04 -8.22 -10.30
CA VAL A 98 -4.26 -7.91 -11.06
C VAL A 98 -5.17 -9.13 -11.20
N PRO A 99 -4.70 -10.32 -11.61
CA PRO A 99 -5.50 -11.55 -11.58
C PRO A 99 -6.08 -11.86 -10.20
N PHE A 100 -5.31 -11.67 -9.12
CA PHE A 100 -5.77 -11.92 -7.76
C PHE A 100 -6.91 -10.97 -7.36
N ILE A 101 -6.77 -9.66 -7.58
CA ILE A 101 -7.83 -8.68 -7.31
C ILE A 101 -9.09 -9.00 -8.11
N ARG A 102 -8.96 -9.34 -9.40
CA ARG A 102 -10.09 -9.74 -10.24
C ARG A 102 -10.78 -11.02 -9.73
N ALA A 103 -10.02 -11.98 -9.21
CA ALA A 103 -10.58 -13.17 -8.59
C ALA A 103 -11.38 -12.84 -7.32
N LEU A 104 -10.93 -11.90 -6.48
CA LEU A 104 -11.68 -11.40 -5.33
C LEU A 104 -12.99 -10.72 -5.76
N GLN A 105 -12.94 -9.86 -6.79
CA GLN A 105 -14.13 -9.19 -7.33
C GLN A 105 -15.17 -10.19 -7.85
N GLN A 106 -14.73 -11.26 -8.53
CA GLN A 106 -15.62 -12.34 -8.99
C GLN A 106 -16.33 -13.09 -7.85
N GLN A 107 -15.72 -13.10 -6.66
CA GLN A 107 -16.31 -13.66 -5.44
C GLN A 107 -17.14 -12.64 -4.64
N GLY A 108 -17.33 -11.44 -5.18
CA GLY A 108 -18.07 -10.37 -4.49
C GLY A 108 -17.32 -9.75 -3.31
N ILE A 109 -15.99 -9.96 -3.19
CA ILE A 109 -15.17 -9.36 -2.14
C ILE A 109 -14.82 -7.93 -2.56
N PRO A 110 -15.22 -6.90 -1.79
CA PRO A 110 -14.82 -5.54 -2.07
C PRO A 110 -13.32 -5.34 -1.82
N THR A 111 -12.71 -4.53 -2.65
CA THR A 111 -11.29 -4.23 -2.61
C THR A 111 -11.07 -2.72 -2.44
N ALA A 112 -10.11 -2.33 -1.64
CA ALA A 112 -9.67 -0.94 -1.55
C ALA A 112 -8.15 -0.83 -1.72
N CYS A 113 -7.72 0.24 -2.39
CA CYS A 113 -6.34 0.71 -2.32
C CYS A 113 -6.24 1.69 -1.14
N VAL A 114 -5.24 1.51 -0.26
CA VAL A 114 -5.04 2.33 0.95
C VAL A 114 -3.60 2.80 0.99
N THR A 115 -3.32 3.91 0.33
CA THR A 115 -1.96 4.41 0.09
C THR A 115 -1.60 5.63 0.96
N SER A 116 -0.31 5.76 1.27
CA SER A 116 0.27 6.99 1.82
C SER A 116 0.68 7.99 0.74
N SER A 117 0.46 7.68 -0.54
CA SER A 117 0.70 8.58 -1.66
C SER A 117 -0.38 9.67 -1.69
N ASN A 118 0.02 10.89 -2.09
CA ASN A 118 -0.88 12.02 -2.26
C ASN A 118 -1.62 11.95 -3.60
N GLU A 119 -2.66 12.78 -3.75
CA GLU A 119 -3.47 12.84 -4.96
C GLU A 119 -2.64 13.16 -6.23
N GLU A 120 -1.58 13.97 -6.11
CA GLU A 120 -0.72 14.33 -7.27
C GLU A 120 0.01 13.10 -7.83
N LYS A 121 0.60 12.26 -6.95
CA LYS A 121 1.24 11.02 -7.36
C LYS A 121 0.21 10.03 -7.89
N MET A 122 -0.96 9.94 -7.25
CA MET A 122 -2.04 9.06 -7.74
C MET A 122 -2.56 9.50 -9.11
N ALA A 123 -2.64 10.79 -9.42
CA ALA A 123 -2.99 11.28 -10.75
C ALA A 123 -1.98 10.81 -11.82
N SER A 124 -0.67 10.83 -11.51
CA SER A 124 0.37 10.30 -12.41
C SER A 124 0.21 8.80 -12.64
N LEU A 125 -0.13 8.04 -11.58
CA LEU A 125 -0.40 6.61 -11.66
C LEU A 125 -1.63 6.32 -12.54
N TYR A 126 -2.74 7.05 -12.35
CA TYR A 126 -3.96 6.87 -13.16
C TYR A 126 -3.73 7.19 -14.63
N ALA A 127 -2.92 8.21 -14.93
CA ALA A 127 -2.55 8.53 -16.32
C ALA A 127 -1.71 7.41 -16.96
N ALA A 128 -0.84 6.75 -16.19
CA ALA A 128 0.00 5.65 -16.66
C ALA A 128 -0.76 4.31 -16.75
N LEU A 129 -1.74 4.09 -15.87
CA LEU A 129 -2.52 2.85 -15.74
C LEU A 129 -4.03 3.17 -15.77
N PRO A 130 -4.66 3.38 -16.94
CA PRO A 130 -6.06 3.80 -17.04
C PRO A 130 -7.07 2.84 -16.38
N ASP A 131 -6.74 1.55 -16.30
CA ASP A 131 -7.59 0.52 -15.70
C ASP A 131 -7.43 0.39 -14.18
N PHE A 132 -6.46 1.10 -13.57
CA PHE A 132 -6.11 0.96 -12.15
C PHE A 132 -7.33 1.16 -11.23
N GLN A 133 -8.09 2.23 -11.44
CA GLN A 133 -9.24 2.53 -10.60
C GLN A 133 -10.32 1.45 -10.64
N SER A 134 -10.44 0.72 -11.75
CA SER A 134 -11.41 -0.37 -11.90
C SER A 134 -11.10 -1.61 -11.06
N LEU A 135 -9.91 -1.69 -10.49
CA LEU A 135 -9.49 -2.76 -9.58
C LEU A 135 -10.06 -2.58 -8.18
N PHE A 136 -10.57 -1.41 -7.84
CA PHE A 136 -10.95 -1.08 -6.46
C PHE A 136 -12.36 -0.52 -6.37
N THR A 137 -13.04 -0.91 -5.29
CA THR A 137 -14.32 -0.30 -4.91
C THR A 137 -14.11 1.12 -4.38
N HIS A 138 -12.98 1.34 -3.69
CA HIS A 138 -12.57 2.66 -3.21
C HIS A 138 -11.03 2.78 -3.14
N ILE A 139 -10.54 4.02 -3.21
CA ILE A 139 -9.11 4.34 -3.08
C ILE A 139 -8.99 5.41 -2.00
N PHE A 140 -8.22 5.10 -0.96
CA PHE A 140 -7.85 6.03 0.12
C PHE A 140 -6.44 6.53 -0.15
N THR A 141 -6.28 7.86 -0.12
CA THR A 141 -5.00 8.56 -0.30
C THR A 141 -4.49 9.13 1.02
N ALA A 142 -3.34 9.80 1.01
CA ALA A 142 -2.78 10.44 2.20
C ALA A 142 -3.74 11.49 2.79
N GLU A 143 -4.58 12.11 1.96
CA GLU A 143 -5.52 13.17 2.35
C GLU A 143 -6.73 12.64 3.12
N ASP A 144 -7.05 11.35 2.98
CA ASP A 144 -8.23 10.73 3.62
C ASP A 144 -8.01 10.37 5.10
N THR A 145 -6.78 10.46 5.61
CA THR A 145 -6.47 10.04 6.97
C THR A 145 -5.73 11.10 7.77
N ARG A 146 -6.05 11.20 9.08
CA ARG A 146 -5.45 12.20 9.96
C ARG A 146 -4.02 11.86 10.35
N ARG A 147 -3.73 10.59 10.59
CA ARG A 147 -2.42 10.07 10.98
C ARG A 147 -1.96 9.06 9.94
N SER A 148 -0.78 9.30 9.39
CA SER A 148 -0.15 8.36 8.46
C SER A 148 0.34 7.09 9.17
N LYS A 149 0.55 6.02 8.42
CA LYS A 149 1.23 4.81 8.88
C LYS A 149 2.54 5.18 9.61
N PRO A 150 2.84 4.60 10.78
CA PRO A 150 2.32 3.35 11.32
C PRO A 150 1.01 3.46 12.13
N ALA A 151 0.33 4.63 12.21
CA ALA A 151 -0.98 4.68 12.83
C ALA A 151 -1.99 3.84 12.03
N PRO A 152 -2.91 3.11 12.69
CA PRO A 152 -3.84 2.19 12.02
C PRO A 152 -5.02 2.90 11.34
N ASP A 153 -5.10 4.23 11.42
CA ASP A 153 -6.24 5.06 11.04
C ASP A 153 -6.73 4.77 9.62
N CYS A 154 -5.81 4.60 8.65
CA CYS A 154 -6.16 4.36 7.26
C CYS A 154 -6.89 3.00 7.05
N TYR A 155 -6.44 1.95 7.73
CA TYR A 155 -7.07 0.62 7.61
C TYR A 155 -8.36 0.52 8.40
N ILE A 156 -8.47 1.22 9.54
CA ILE A 156 -9.73 1.36 10.28
C ILE A 156 -10.75 2.12 9.42
N ALA A 157 -10.37 3.25 8.82
CA ALA A 157 -11.24 4.03 7.94
C ALA A 157 -11.71 3.21 6.72
N ALA A 158 -10.81 2.40 6.14
CA ALA A 158 -11.16 1.54 5.02
C ALA A 158 -12.14 0.41 5.43
N ALA A 159 -11.98 -0.20 6.60
CA ALA A 159 -12.93 -1.17 7.14
C ALA A 159 -14.30 -0.51 7.42
N ASP A 160 -14.31 0.65 8.05
CA ASP A 160 -15.52 1.44 8.35
C ASP A 160 -16.29 1.80 7.07
N TYR A 161 -15.59 2.18 5.99
CA TYR A 161 -16.20 2.46 4.70
C TYR A 161 -17.04 1.30 4.16
N PHE A 162 -16.60 0.07 4.39
CA PHE A 162 -17.33 -1.15 4.01
C PHE A 162 -18.33 -1.61 5.07
N GLY A 163 -18.45 -0.90 6.20
CA GLY A 163 -19.31 -1.32 7.31
C GLY A 163 -18.81 -2.58 8.01
N LEU A 164 -17.49 -2.82 8.01
CA LEU A 164 -16.85 -4.00 8.56
C LEU A 164 -16.02 -3.67 9.80
N ALA A 165 -15.92 -4.62 10.74
CA ALA A 165 -14.87 -4.58 11.74
C ALA A 165 -13.51 -4.90 11.07
N PRO A 166 -12.39 -4.26 11.48
CA PRO A 166 -11.08 -4.53 10.90
C PRO A 166 -10.68 -6.00 10.91
N GLN A 167 -11.11 -6.78 11.91
CA GLN A 167 -10.86 -8.22 12.03
C GLN A 167 -11.47 -9.04 10.88
N ALA A 168 -12.45 -8.48 10.18
CA ALA A 168 -13.05 -9.08 8.98
C ALA A 168 -12.31 -8.68 7.69
N CYS A 169 -11.23 -7.91 7.79
CA CYS A 169 -10.46 -7.44 6.64
C CYS A 169 -9.08 -8.13 6.56
N VAL A 170 -8.55 -8.21 5.35
CA VAL A 170 -7.17 -8.64 5.09
C VAL A 170 -6.41 -7.47 4.48
N VAL A 171 -5.32 -7.06 5.13
CA VAL A 171 -4.38 -6.02 4.69
C VAL A 171 -3.23 -6.66 3.95
N PHE A 172 -2.85 -6.11 2.79
CA PHE A 172 -1.67 -6.46 2.02
C PHE A 172 -0.69 -5.29 2.07
N GLU A 173 0.54 -5.54 2.55
CA GLU A 173 1.54 -4.51 2.84
C GLU A 173 2.97 -5.03 2.70
N ASP A 174 3.92 -4.13 2.42
CA ASP A 174 5.35 -4.46 2.28
C ASP A 174 6.27 -3.63 3.19
N SER A 175 5.80 -2.45 3.62
CA SER A 175 6.57 -1.55 4.49
C SER A 175 6.39 -1.88 5.98
N LEU A 176 7.44 -1.67 6.79
CA LEU A 176 7.34 -1.91 8.24
C LEU A 176 6.28 -1.03 8.91
N SER A 177 6.15 0.22 8.47
CA SER A 177 5.15 1.14 9.01
C SER A 177 3.72 0.73 8.64
N GLY A 178 3.52 0.26 7.41
CA GLY A 178 2.21 -0.19 6.99
C GLY A 178 1.81 -1.54 7.58
N LEU A 179 2.75 -2.49 7.70
CA LEU A 179 2.55 -3.75 8.41
C LEU A 179 2.15 -3.52 9.87
N GLN A 180 2.82 -2.58 10.56
CA GLN A 180 2.44 -2.20 11.92
C GLN A 180 1.04 -1.58 11.95
N ALA A 181 0.71 -0.69 11.00
CA ALA A 181 -0.63 -0.10 10.91
C ALA A 181 -1.73 -1.16 10.68
N GLY A 182 -1.47 -2.12 9.77
CA GLY A 182 -2.38 -3.25 9.53
C GLY A 182 -2.61 -4.08 10.78
N ARG A 183 -1.53 -4.46 11.46
CA ARG A 183 -1.59 -5.22 12.72
C ARG A 183 -2.36 -4.47 13.82
N ASP A 184 -2.03 -3.20 14.02
CA ASP A 184 -2.63 -2.37 15.08
C ASP A 184 -4.11 -2.04 14.79
N SER A 185 -4.55 -2.12 13.53
CA SER A 185 -5.97 -2.04 13.17
C SER A 185 -6.77 -3.25 13.65
N GLY A 186 -6.11 -4.39 13.86
CA GLY A 186 -6.72 -5.68 14.19
C GLY A 186 -7.08 -6.53 12.96
N ALA A 187 -6.75 -6.09 11.75
CA ALA A 187 -6.94 -6.86 10.53
C ALA A 187 -5.97 -8.04 10.43
N LYS A 188 -6.26 -9.01 9.57
CA LYS A 188 -5.28 -9.99 9.12
C LYS A 188 -4.28 -9.32 8.19
N VAL A 189 -2.99 -9.68 8.30
CA VAL A 189 -1.92 -9.03 7.56
C VAL A 189 -1.15 -10.04 6.71
N VAL A 190 -1.15 -9.80 5.40
CA VAL A 190 -0.30 -10.47 4.42
C VAL A 190 0.84 -9.53 4.07
N GLY A 191 2.05 -9.91 4.46
CA GLY A 191 3.27 -9.14 4.17
C GLY A 191 3.84 -9.52 2.81
N LEU A 192 4.16 -8.53 1.97
CA LEU A 192 4.90 -8.73 0.73
C LEU A 192 6.39 -8.46 0.96
N SER A 193 7.25 -9.37 0.51
CA SER A 193 8.70 -9.22 0.63
C SER A 193 9.32 -8.47 -0.56
N THR A 194 8.61 -7.47 -1.08
CA THR A 194 9.05 -6.61 -2.18
C THR A 194 10.05 -5.54 -1.73
N GLU A 195 9.81 -4.93 -0.57
CA GLU A 195 10.70 -3.92 0.02
C GLU A 195 11.68 -4.53 1.04
N ASN A 196 11.19 -5.39 1.92
CA ASN A 196 11.91 -5.92 3.07
C ASN A 196 12.13 -7.42 2.96
N ALA A 197 13.23 -7.93 3.54
CA ALA A 197 13.46 -9.36 3.63
C ALA A 197 12.35 -10.07 4.43
N PRO A 198 11.95 -11.30 4.03
CA PRO A 198 10.86 -12.04 4.67
C PRO A 198 11.01 -12.17 6.18
N GLU A 199 12.23 -12.42 6.66
CA GLU A 199 12.52 -12.61 8.09
C GLU A 199 12.29 -11.34 8.91
N ARG A 200 12.43 -10.17 8.27
CA ARG A 200 12.24 -8.88 8.92
C ARG A 200 10.76 -8.55 9.13
N ILE A 201 9.92 -8.94 8.17
CA ILE A 201 8.49 -8.62 8.18
C ILE A 201 7.64 -9.72 8.83
N ALA A 202 8.11 -10.97 8.85
CA ALA A 202 7.37 -12.11 9.40
C ALA A 202 6.78 -11.88 10.81
N PRO A 203 7.44 -11.20 11.76
CA PRO A 203 6.85 -10.94 13.08
C PRO A 203 5.61 -10.03 13.07
N LEU A 204 5.37 -9.30 11.97
CA LEU A 204 4.27 -8.36 11.78
C LEU A 204 3.13 -8.91 10.93
N CYS A 205 3.27 -10.11 10.39
CA CYS A 205 2.35 -10.69 9.40
C CYS A 205 1.73 -12.00 9.90
N ASP A 206 0.54 -12.30 9.42
CA ASP A 206 -0.06 -13.65 9.51
C ASP A 206 0.57 -14.58 8.45
N VAL A 207 0.87 -14.03 7.26
CA VAL A 207 1.52 -14.74 6.14
C VAL A 207 2.48 -13.78 5.44
N VAL A 208 3.60 -14.29 4.91
CA VAL A 208 4.54 -13.56 4.06
C VAL A 208 4.56 -14.19 2.67
N ILE A 209 4.44 -13.37 1.64
CA ILE A 209 4.48 -13.78 0.23
C ILE A 209 5.48 -12.94 -0.55
N PRO A 210 6.14 -13.46 -1.59
CA PRO A 210 7.01 -12.67 -2.45
C PRO A 210 6.22 -11.83 -3.48
N ASP A 211 5.10 -12.36 -3.95
CA ASP A 211 4.18 -11.81 -4.94
C ASP A 211 2.83 -12.55 -4.87
N PHE A 212 1.92 -12.26 -5.81
CA PHE A 212 0.58 -12.88 -5.83
C PHE A 212 0.47 -14.12 -6.74
N ASN A 213 1.54 -14.58 -7.41
CA ASN A 213 1.47 -15.69 -8.37
C ASN A 213 0.94 -16.99 -7.74
N GLN A 214 1.27 -17.24 -6.47
CA GLN A 214 0.83 -18.44 -5.74
C GLN A 214 -0.21 -18.14 -4.66
N PHE A 215 -0.60 -16.87 -4.47
CA PHE A 215 -1.59 -16.48 -3.48
C PHE A 215 -2.98 -16.43 -4.12
N THR A 216 -3.84 -17.36 -3.73
CA THR A 216 -5.16 -17.57 -4.34
C THR A 216 -6.30 -17.05 -3.46
N TYR A 217 -7.53 -17.01 -4.02
CA TYR A 217 -8.73 -16.78 -3.22
C TYR A 217 -8.88 -17.79 -2.05
N SER A 218 -8.50 -19.04 -2.25
CA SER A 218 -8.50 -20.04 -1.17
C SER A 218 -7.53 -19.68 -0.05
N SER A 219 -6.33 -19.18 -0.39
CA SER A 219 -5.35 -18.70 0.58
C SER A 219 -5.88 -17.49 1.37
N PHE A 220 -6.54 -16.55 0.68
CA PHE A 220 -7.20 -15.39 1.29
C PHE A 220 -8.32 -15.81 2.26
N SER A 221 -9.22 -16.69 1.81
CA SER A 221 -10.35 -17.17 2.61
C SER A 221 -9.91 -17.92 3.88
N ALA A 222 -8.82 -18.68 3.78
CA ALA A 222 -8.27 -19.43 4.93
C ALA A 222 -7.74 -18.54 6.06
N LEU A 223 -7.42 -17.26 5.81
CA LEU A 223 -6.99 -16.31 6.84
C LEU A 223 -8.13 -15.87 7.76
N LEU A 224 -9.37 -16.00 7.30
CA LEU A 224 -10.55 -15.49 7.97
C LEU A 224 -11.34 -16.58 8.72
N GLY A 225 -10.98 -17.85 8.51
CA GLY A 225 -11.56 -19.03 9.18
C GLY A 225 -12.71 -19.65 8.44
#